data_217ff1914654a74797555ea68338f662
#
_entry.id   217ff1914654a74797555ea68338f662
#
_cell.length_a   1.000
_cell.length_b   1.000
_cell.length_c   1.000
_cell.angle_alpha   90.00
_cell.angle_beta   90.00
_cell.angle_gamma   90.00
#
_symmetry.space_group_name_H-M   'P 1'
#
loop_
_entity.id
_entity.type
_entity.pdbx_description
1 polymer ?
#
loop_
_entity_poly.entity_id
_entity_poly.type
_entity_poly.pdbx_seq_one_letter_code
_entity_poly.pdbx_strand_id
1 'polypeptide(L)'
;MYENICYPKNYIKEVICRLDFASPIMELRKSMPKTIYEVVKKYYPIAEPQDVIGTELSINPINGPIINQVTTKQWVFLSRNRKNKCTIEPESVIFSLTDYNVFEDACDSFVNILDIVMKTNMENQGKRLGLRYINNIPLKNNEAWIDEKFYTAISAHKDEKTTKLLTTLEYAVFEKDLNVRLSYGYDNPDYPAIMKREDFIIDIDAYTTGIIYQDDLEQYIIDMHFEVQKCFETMITDAFRNALKE
;
A
#
# COMPACT_ATOMS: atom_id res chain seq x y z
N MET A 1 -8.07 -9.42 -22.31
CA MET A 1 -6.87 -9.68 -21.49
C MET A 1 -6.26 -8.31 -21.21
N TYR A 2 -6.19 -7.89 -19.95
CA TYR A 2 -5.61 -6.59 -19.59
C TYR A 2 -4.10 -6.80 -19.46
N GLU A 3 -3.35 -6.54 -20.51
CA GLU A 3 -1.90 -6.65 -20.52
C GLU A 3 -1.30 -5.28 -20.21
N ASN A 4 -0.46 -5.20 -19.17
CA ASN A 4 0.42 -4.08 -18.79
C ASN A 4 0.06 -2.71 -19.42
N ILE A 5 -1.08 -2.14 -18.99
CA ILE A 5 -1.53 -0.85 -19.49
C ILE A 5 -0.89 0.23 -18.60
N CYS A 6 0.02 1.00 -19.18
CA CYS A 6 0.54 2.21 -18.58
C CYS A 6 -0.12 3.43 -19.21
N TYR A 7 -0.89 4.18 -18.45
CA TYR A 7 -1.49 5.42 -18.91
C TYR A 7 -0.53 6.60 -18.73
N PRO A 8 -0.39 7.49 -19.75
CA PRO A 8 0.43 8.71 -19.63
C PRO A 8 -0.03 9.62 -18.49
N LYS A 9 -1.34 9.64 -18.23
CA LYS A 9 -1.95 10.37 -17.14
C LYS A 9 -2.54 9.40 -16.13
N ASN A 10 -2.34 9.67 -14.85
CA ASN A 10 -2.93 8.87 -13.79
C ASN A 10 -3.49 9.75 -12.67
N TYR A 11 -4.33 9.16 -11.85
CA TYR A 11 -4.91 9.77 -10.65
C TYR A 11 -4.48 9.03 -9.38
N ILE A 12 -3.35 8.33 -9.44
CA ILE A 12 -2.79 7.60 -8.32
C ILE A 12 -2.29 8.59 -7.29
N LYS A 13 -2.91 8.58 -6.12
CA LYS A 13 -2.52 9.38 -4.97
C LYS A 13 -1.34 8.77 -4.24
N GLU A 14 -1.34 7.44 -4.14
CA GLU A 14 -0.30 6.69 -3.42
C GLU A 14 -0.29 5.23 -3.84
N VAL A 15 0.91 4.65 -3.94
CA VAL A 15 1.13 3.21 -4.04
C VAL A 15 1.87 2.76 -2.79
N ILE A 16 1.36 1.70 -2.14
CA ILE A 16 1.93 1.14 -0.92
C ILE A 16 2.27 -0.32 -1.17
N CYS A 17 3.55 -0.69 -0.96
CA CYS A 17 3.94 -2.09 -0.86
C CYS A 17 4.39 -2.36 0.58
N ARG A 18 3.91 -3.45 1.18
CA ARG A 18 4.22 -3.80 2.57
C ARG A 18 4.47 -5.28 2.72
N LEU A 19 5.60 -5.62 3.34
CA LEU A 19 5.91 -6.95 3.82
C LEU A 19 5.95 -6.94 5.36
N ASP A 20 5.14 -7.78 5.99
CA ASP A 20 5.22 -8.06 7.42
C ASP A 20 5.99 -9.37 7.65
N PHE A 21 6.95 -9.36 8.57
CA PHE A 21 7.76 -10.52 8.89
C PHE A 21 7.03 -11.48 9.85
N ALA A 22 7.30 -12.78 9.73
CA ALA A 22 6.79 -13.78 10.65
C ALA A 22 7.37 -13.58 12.08
N SER A 23 8.64 -13.19 12.16
CA SER A 23 9.35 -12.85 13.39
C SER A 23 10.11 -11.55 13.23
N PRO A 24 10.21 -10.71 14.28
CA PRO A 24 10.93 -9.44 14.21
C PRO A 24 12.43 -9.62 13.94
N ILE A 25 13.03 -8.78 13.10
CA ILE A 25 14.47 -8.70 12.91
C ILE A 25 15.05 -7.86 14.04
N MET A 26 15.50 -8.52 15.11
CA MET A 26 15.89 -7.84 16.35
C MET A 26 17.08 -6.89 16.21
N GLU A 27 17.99 -7.12 15.24
CA GLU A 27 19.10 -6.23 14.95
C GLU A 27 18.63 -4.83 14.56
N LEU A 28 17.54 -4.74 13.79
CA LEU A 28 16.96 -3.46 13.34
C LEU A 28 16.46 -2.57 14.50
N ARG A 29 16.24 -3.12 15.69
CA ARG A 29 15.90 -2.31 16.87
C ARG A 29 17.03 -1.40 17.32
N LYS A 30 18.29 -1.73 16.97
CA LYS A 30 19.48 -1.02 17.46
C LYS A 30 20.27 -0.36 16.35
N SER A 31 20.45 -1.05 15.24
CA SER A 31 21.31 -0.63 14.14
C SER A 31 20.78 -1.08 12.80
N MET A 32 21.09 -0.31 11.76
CA MET A 32 20.82 -0.67 10.38
C MET A 32 22.02 -1.45 9.85
N PRO A 33 21.84 -2.72 9.41
CA PRO A 33 22.91 -3.47 8.73
C PRO A 33 23.43 -2.73 7.51
N LYS A 34 24.75 -2.68 7.36
CA LYS A 34 25.39 -1.95 6.24
C LYS A 34 24.95 -2.48 4.87
N THR A 35 24.72 -3.78 4.75
CA THR A 35 24.24 -4.44 3.53
C THR A 35 22.89 -3.92 3.10
N ILE A 36 21.94 -3.79 4.03
CA ILE A 36 20.62 -3.22 3.77
C ILE A 36 20.77 -1.73 3.41
N TYR A 37 21.50 -0.97 4.20
CA TYR A 37 21.69 0.47 3.98
C TYR A 37 22.21 0.80 2.58
N GLU A 38 23.22 0.06 2.09
CA GLU A 38 23.83 0.30 0.78
C GLU A 38 22.87 -0.01 -0.39
N VAL A 39 21.95 -0.96 -0.22
CA VAL A 39 20.93 -1.27 -1.23
C VAL A 39 19.84 -0.20 -1.21
N VAL A 40 19.27 0.10 -0.03
CA VAL A 40 18.18 1.07 0.12
C VAL A 40 18.58 2.45 -0.40
N LYS A 41 19.82 2.87 -0.10
CA LYS A 41 20.35 4.18 -0.49
C LYS A 41 20.41 4.41 -2.00
N LYS A 42 20.47 3.35 -2.82
CA LYS A 42 20.44 3.47 -4.28
C LYS A 42 19.11 4.08 -4.77
N TYR A 43 18.00 3.71 -4.13
CA TYR A 43 16.65 4.13 -4.48
C TYR A 43 16.17 5.31 -3.63
N TYR A 44 16.51 5.29 -2.32
CA TYR A 44 16.07 6.27 -1.32
C TYR A 44 17.28 6.86 -0.59
N PRO A 45 17.98 7.85 -1.19
CA PRO A 45 19.28 8.32 -0.71
C PRO A 45 19.26 9.15 0.57
N ILE A 46 18.09 9.62 1.03
CA ILE A 46 17.97 10.46 2.23
C ILE A 46 17.53 9.57 3.40
N ALA A 47 18.39 9.43 4.42
CA ALA A 47 18.09 8.65 5.61
C ALA A 47 17.68 9.57 6.78
N GLU A 48 16.52 9.32 7.37
CA GLU A 48 15.95 10.05 8.52
C GLU A 48 15.48 9.06 9.58
N PRO A 49 16.39 8.37 10.32
CA PRO A 49 15.99 7.43 11.34
C PRO A 49 15.22 8.15 12.46
N GLN A 50 14.17 7.51 12.96
CA GLN A 50 13.29 8.03 14.00
C GLN A 50 13.26 7.07 15.18
N ASP A 51 13.17 7.60 16.39
CA ASP A 51 12.89 6.82 17.59
C ASP A 51 11.38 6.86 17.85
N VAL A 52 10.76 5.68 17.85
CA VAL A 52 9.33 5.51 18.14
C VAL A 52 9.18 4.95 19.53
N ILE A 53 8.42 5.64 20.38
CA ILE A 53 8.10 5.18 21.72
C ILE A 53 6.81 4.36 21.66
N GLY A 54 6.92 3.07 21.90
CA GLY A 54 5.81 2.15 22.04
C GLY A 54 5.49 1.86 23.50
N THR A 55 4.29 1.36 23.76
CA THR A 55 3.88 0.86 25.06
C THR A 55 3.62 -0.63 24.95
N GLU A 56 4.38 -1.45 25.67
CA GLU A 56 4.14 -2.88 25.82
C GLU A 56 3.34 -3.14 27.09
N LEU A 57 2.18 -3.78 26.95
CA LEU A 57 1.40 -4.28 28.06
C LEU A 57 1.72 -5.77 28.26
N SER A 58 2.36 -6.12 29.38
CA SER A 58 2.55 -7.50 29.80
C SER A 58 1.65 -7.80 31.00
N ILE A 59 0.98 -8.94 30.97
CA ILE A 59 0.14 -9.38 32.10
C ILE A 59 0.92 -10.41 32.90
N ASN A 60 1.34 -10.01 34.09
CA ASN A 60 1.94 -10.96 35.05
C ASN A 60 0.83 -11.57 35.90
N PRO A 61 0.69 -12.91 35.94
CA PRO A 61 -0.37 -13.57 36.71
C PRO A 61 -0.35 -13.26 38.21
N ILE A 62 0.80 -12.86 38.76
CA ILE A 62 0.99 -12.59 40.18
C ILE A 62 0.88 -11.10 40.53
N ASN A 63 1.47 -10.24 39.66
CA ASN A 63 1.63 -8.80 39.91
C ASN A 63 0.66 -7.92 39.12
N GLY A 64 -0.20 -8.52 38.30
CA GLY A 64 -1.14 -7.78 37.44
C GLY A 64 -0.48 -7.19 36.16
N PRO A 65 -1.13 -6.23 35.50
CA PRO A 65 -0.61 -5.64 34.28
C PRO A 65 0.61 -4.75 34.55
N ILE A 66 1.66 -4.96 33.75
CA ILE A 66 2.87 -4.14 33.75
C ILE A 66 2.92 -3.40 32.43
N ILE A 67 3.03 -2.08 32.47
CA ILE A 67 3.16 -1.19 31.31
C ILE A 67 4.63 -0.78 31.20
N ASN A 68 5.28 -1.19 30.12
CA ASN A 68 6.66 -0.80 29.80
C ASN A 68 6.68 0.14 28.59
N GLN A 69 7.45 1.20 28.67
CA GLN A 69 7.81 1.98 27.48
C GLN A 69 8.99 1.32 26.79
N VAL A 70 8.83 1.05 25.49
CA VAL A 70 9.87 0.48 24.64
C VAL A 70 10.17 1.46 23.52
N THR A 71 11.43 1.86 23.41
CA THR A 71 11.89 2.67 22.28
C THR A 71 12.37 1.74 21.16
N THR A 72 11.76 1.88 19.99
CA THR A 72 12.12 1.12 18.78
C THR A 72 12.58 2.10 17.68
N LYS A 73 13.59 1.71 16.93
CA LYS A 73 14.03 2.50 15.78
C LYS A 73 13.17 2.19 14.56
N GLN A 74 12.75 3.25 13.90
CA GLN A 74 12.14 3.22 12.59
C GLN A 74 13.13 3.85 11.59
N TRP A 75 13.55 3.07 10.61
CA TRP A 75 14.52 3.50 9.61
C TRP A 75 13.80 4.04 8.39
N VAL A 76 13.66 5.36 8.35
CA VAL A 76 12.96 6.06 7.25
C VAL A 76 13.97 6.50 6.21
N PHE A 77 13.72 6.13 4.96
CA PHE A 77 14.51 6.55 3.80
C PHE A 77 13.60 7.23 2.78
N LEU A 78 14.07 8.34 2.19
CA LEU A 78 13.30 9.14 1.27
C LEU A 78 14.00 9.24 -0.09
N SER A 79 13.22 9.32 -1.17
CA SER A 79 13.69 9.70 -2.49
C SER A 79 14.24 11.13 -2.49
N ARG A 80 15.00 11.51 -3.53
CA ARG A 80 15.59 12.87 -3.63
C ARG A 80 14.56 13.99 -3.56
N ASN A 81 13.38 13.78 -4.15
CA ASN A 81 12.26 14.74 -4.11
C ASN A 81 11.39 14.61 -2.86
N ARG A 82 11.73 13.67 -1.94
CA ARG A 82 11.03 13.38 -0.67
C ARG A 82 9.57 12.89 -0.81
N LYS A 83 9.14 12.55 -2.01
CA LYS A 83 7.77 12.10 -2.26
C LYS A 83 7.60 10.58 -2.07
N ASN A 84 8.67 9.82 -2.30
CA ASN A 84 8.66 8.37 -2.12
C ASN A 84 9.46 8.00 -0.88
N LYS A 85 8.93 7.05 -0.12
CA LYS A 85 9.45 6.66 1.18
C LYS A 85 9.58 5.13 1.29
N CYS A 86 10.68 4.66 1.85
CA CYS A 86 10.86 3.31 2.33
C CYS A 86 11.07 3.36 3.84
N THR A 87 10.26 2.65 4.59
CA THR A 87 10.37 2.52 6.04
C THR A 87 10.70 1.08 6.39
N ILE A 88 11.77 0.88 7.13
CA ILE A 88 12.20 -0.44 7.60
C ILE A 88 12.10 -0.45 9.13
N GLU A 89 11.34 -1.41 9.62
CA GLU A 89 11.08 -1.65 11.03
C GLU A 89 11.48 -3.08 11.39
N PRO A 90 11.63 -3.42 12.67
CA PRO A 90 11.88 -4.81 13.06
C PRO A 90 10.83 -5.79 12.57
N GLU A 91 9.58 -5.37 12.47
CA GLU A 91 8.42 -6.19 12.13
C GLU A 91 8.00 -6.11 10.66
N SER A 92 8.48 -5.10 9.90
CA SER A 92 7.99 -4.86 8.53
C SER A 92 8.91 -3.99 7.67
N VAL A 93 8.70 -4.07 6.35
CA VAL A 93 9.17 -3.07 5.38
C VAL A 93 7.96 -2.48 4.68
N ILE A 94 7.90 -1.14 4.59
CA ILE A 94 6.80 -0.40 4.00
C ILE A 94 7.33 0.60 2.98
N PHE A 95 6.86 0.51 1.75
CA PHE A 95 7.06 1.51 0.72
C PHE A 95 5.79 2.35 0.56
N SER A 96 5.95 3.66 0.43
CA SER A 96 4.87 4.61 0.19
C SER A 96 5.34 5.55 -0.92
N LEU A 97 4.71 5.45 -2.09
CA LEU A 97 5.07 6.19 -3.29
C LEU A 97 3.95 7.17 -3.66
N THR A 98 4.19 8.46 -3.46
CA THR A 98 3.28 9.53 -3.90
C THR A 98 3.72 10.16 -5.23
N ASP A 99 4.86 9.74 -5.76
CA ASP A 99 5.39 10.08 -7.07
C ASP A 99 5.65 8.78 -7.83
N TYR A 100 4.55 8.12 -8.20
CA TYR A 100 4.56 6.86 -8.91
C TYR A 100 4.43 7.11 -10.43
N ASN A 101 5.29 6.47 -11.21
CA ASN A 101 5.29 6.57 -12.66
C ASN A 101 4.94 5.23 -13.32
N VAL A 102 5.84 4.26 -13.26
CA VAL A 102 5.69 2.95 -13.88
C VAL A 102 5.93 1.83 -12.87
N PHE A 103 5.28 0.70 -13.08
CA PHE A 103 5.35 -0.43 -12.18
C PHE A 103 6.74 -1.05 -12.12
N GLU A 104 7.42 -1.13 -13.25
CA GLU A 104 8.71 -1.79 -13.37
C GLU A 104 9.77 -1.14 -12.46
N ASP A 105 9.83 0.20 -12.43
CA ASP A 105 10.75 0.94 -11.55
C ASP A 105 10.42 0.73 -10.06
N ALA A 106 9.13 0.69 -9.73
CA ALA A 106 8.68 0.45 -8.36
C ALA A 106 8.98 -1.00 -7.95
N CYS A 107 8.67 -1.98 -8.79
CA CYS A 107 8.90 -3.40 -8.56
C CYS A 107 10.39 -3.69 -8.33
N ASP A 108 11.29 -3.14 -9.19
CA ASP A 108 12.74 -3.28 -9.01
C ASP A 108 13.18 -2.81 -7.63
N SER A 109 12.71 -1.65 -7.18
CA SER A 109 13.05 -1.13 -5.85
C SER A 109 12.50 -2.00 -4.72
N PHE A 110 11.25 -2.49 -4.84
CA PHE A 110 10.61 -3.33 -3.84
C PHE A 110 11.36 -4.67 -3.70
N VAL A 111 11.54 -5.37 -4.82
CA VAL A 111 12.17 -6.71 -4.84
C VAL A 111 13.58 -6.63 -4.28
N ASN A 112 14.42 -5.71 -4.77
CA ASN A 112 15.82 -5.61 -4.34
C ASN A 112 15.96 -5.28 -2.84
N ILE A 113 15.09 -4.43 -2.29
CA ILE A 113 15.15 -4.07 -0.87
C ILE A 113 14.57 -5.18 0.00
N LEU A 114 13.43 -5.76 -0.38
CA LEU A 114 12.83 -6.87 0.37
C LEU A 114 13.76 -8.09 0.39
N ASP A 115 14.38 -8.42 -0.74
CA ASP A 115 15.34 -9.51 -0.87
C ASP A 115 16.52 -9.37 0.10
N ILE A 116 17.18 -8.20 0.14
CA ILE A 116 18.32 -8.00 1.03
C ILE A 116 17.93 -7.98 2.50
N VAL A 117 16.73 -7.48 2.84
CA VAL A 117 16.25 -7.48 4.22
C VAL A 117 15.95 -8.90 4.67
N MET A 118 15.28 -9.70 3.84
CA MET A 118 14.99 -11.11 4.16
C MET A 118 16.28 -11.96 4.26
N LYS A 119 17.26 -11.74 3.39
CA LYS A 119 18.59 -12.41 3.46
C LYS A 119 19.37 -12.13 4.73
N THR A 120 19.14 -10.99 5.36
CA THR A 120 19.87 -10.61 6.58
C THR A 120 19.52 -11.53 7.75
N ASN A 121 18.34 -12.13 7.72
CA ASN A 121 17.92 -13.14 8.69
C ASN A 121 17.40 -14.37 7.93
N MET A 122 18.23 -15.41 7.80
CA MET A 122 17.90 -16.63 7.04
C MET A 122 16.68 -17.39 7.54
N GLU A 123 16.25 -17.19 8.79
CA GLU A 123 15.03 -17.79 9.35
C GLU A 123 13.80 -16.90 9.13
N ASN A 124 13.99 -15.70 8.57
CA ASN A 124 12.93 -14.72 8.46
C ASN A 124 12.06 -15.00 7.24
N GLN A 125 10.81 -15.30 7.53
CA GLN A 125 9.74 -15.50 6.57
C GLN A 125 8.75 -14.34 6.69
N GLY A 126 8.18 -13.94 5.55
CA GLY A 126 7.03 -13.05 5.53
C GLY A 126 5.77 -13.80 5.98
N LYS A 127 4.86 -13.08 6.63
CA LYS A 127 3.52 -13.56 7.00
C LYS A 127 2.40 -12.83 6.28
N ARG A 128 2.70 -11.68 5.68
CA ARG A 128 1.79 -10.90 4.83
C ARG A 128 2.60 -10.07 3.85
N LEU A 129 2.23 -10.12 2.59
CA LEU A 129 2.70 -9.19 1.55
C LEU A 129 1.48 -8.53 0.93
N GLY A 130 1.53 -7.22 0.69
CA GLY A 130 0.42 -6.48 0.07
C GLY A 130 0.92 -5.37 -0.84
N LEU A 131 0.18 -5.15 -1.92
CA LEU A 131 0.37 -4.06 -2.87
C LEU A 131 -0.95 -3.32 -3.05
N ARG A 132 -0.97 -2.04 -2.68
CA ARG A 132 -2.17 -1.20 -2.64
C ARG A 132 -2.01 0.03 -3.50
N TYR A 133 -3.02 0.32 -4.31
CA TYR A 133 -3.12 1.52 -5.13
C TYR A 133 -4.32 2.34 -4.70
N ILE A 134 -4.07 3.60 -4.36
CA ILE A 134 -5.10 4.56 -3.97
C ILE A 134 -5.22 5.59 -5.09
N ASN A 135 -6.35 5.57 -5.80
CA ASN A 135 -6.67 6.54 -6.84
C ASN A 135 -7.66 7.56 -6.30
N ASN A 136 -7.44 8.84 -6.63
CA ASN A 136 -8.33 9.94 -6.27
C ASN A 136 -8.76 10.67 -7.54
N ILE A 137 -10.00 10.41 -7.99
CA ILE A 137 -10.53 10.80 -9.29
C ILE A 137 -11.52 11.94 -9.10
N PRO A 138 -11.28 13.16 -9.64
CA PRO A 138 -12.23 14.26 -9.56
C PRO A 138 -13.40 13.98 -10.51
N LEU A 139 -14.58 13.65 -9.95
CA LEU A 139 -15.78 13.30 -10.74
C LEU A 139 -16.65 14.50 -11.11
N LYS A 140 -16.42 15.68 -10.61
CA LYS A 140 -17.24 16.83 -10.95
C LYS A 140 -17.34 17.00 -12.46
N ASN A 141 -18.53 16.82 -13.03
CA ASN A 141 -18.82 16.77 -14.46
C ASN A 141 -18.19 15.59 -15.23
N ASN A 142 -17.74 14.55 -14.54
CA ASN A 142 -17.07 13.39 -15.09
C ASN A 142 -17.65 12.07 -14.57
N GLU A 143 -18.94 12.05 -14.18
CA GLU A 143 -19.62 10.89 -13.59
C GLU A 143 -19.56 9.67 -14.51
N ALA A 144 -19.57 9.90 -15.84
CA ALA A 144 -19.45 8.86 -16.86
C ALA A 144 -18.06 8.16 -16.90
N TRP A 145 -17.11 8.56 -16.07
CA TRP A 145 -15.79 7.93 -15.97
C TRP A 145 -15.82 6.62 -15.19
N ILE A 146 -16.78 6.48 -14.26
CA ILE A 146 -16.94 5.27 -13.46
C ILE A 146 -18.05 4.41 -14.06
N ASP A 147 -17.82 3.11 -14.11
CA ASP A 147 -18.81 2.14 -14.61
C ASP A 147 -20.13 2.28 -13.81
N GLU A 148 -21.25 2.27 -14.51
CA GLU A 148 -22.57 2.57 -13.96
C GLU A 148 -22.92 1.71 -12.73
N LYS A 149 -22.53 0.44 -12.71
CA LYS A 149 -22.83 -0.46 -11.58
C LYS A 149 -22.17 -0.02 -10.27
N PHE A 150 -20.96 0.57 -10.34
CA PHE A 150 -20.26 1.08 -9.15
C PHE A 150 -20.74 2.49 -8.81
N TYR A 151 -20.91 3.34 -9.81
CA TYR A 151 -21.38 4.71 -9.62
C TYR A 151 -22.80 4.76 -9.00
N THR A 152 -23.74 4.02 -9.59
CA THR A 152 -25.15 4.01 -9.13
C THR A 152 -25.27 3.44 -7.71
N ALA A 153 -24.52 2.40 -7.37
CA ALA A 153 -24.54 1.81 -6.03
C ALA A 153 -24.14 2.83 -4.94
N ILE A 154 -23.25 3.77 -5.27
CA ILE A 154 -22.79 4.81 -4.36
C ILE A 154 -23.69 6.06 -4.43
N SER A 155 -23.97 6.57 -5.64
CA SER A 155 -24.69 7.84 -5.83
C SER A 155 -26.12 7.80 -5.29
N ALA A 156 -26.77 6.63 -5.31
CA ALA A 156 -28.11 6.43 -4.74
C ALA A 156 -28.21 6.75 -3.24
N HIS A 157 -27.10 6.74 -2.52
CA HIS A 157 -27.04 7.03 -1.09
C HIS A 157 -26.44 8.41 -0.77
N LYS A 158 -26.04 9.17 -1.80
CA LYS A 158 -25.47 10.51 -1.63
C LYS A 158 -26.59 11.55 -1.53
N ASP A 159 -26.56 12.35 -0.48
CA ASP A 159 -27.46 13.49 -0.27
C ASP A 159 -26.66 14.72 0.19
N GLU A 160 -27.35 15.85 0.39
CA GLU A 160 -26.77 17.12 0.85
C GLU A 160 -26.15 17.08 2.25
N LYS A 161 -26.44 16.04 3.04
CA LYS A 161 -25.94 15.86 4.41
C LYS A 161 -24.84 14.79 4.48
N THR A 162 -24.52 14.17 3.36
CA THR A 162 -23.52 13.09 3.30
C THR A 162 -22.15 13.64 3.69
N THR A 163 -21.55 13.02 4.71
CA THR A 163 -20.22 13.38 5.20
C THR A 163 -19.14 12.44 4.72
N LYS A 164 -19.50 11.15 4.48
CA LYS A 164 -18.62 10.12 3.92
C LYS A 164 -19.45 9.00 3.32
N LEU A 165 -19.02 8.45 2.20
CA LEU A 165 -19.74 7.38 1.52
C LEU A 165 -18.75 6.43 0.84
N LEU A 166 -18.38 5.35 1.52
CA LEU A 166 -17.47 4.33 1.02
C LEU A 166 -18.11 2.95 1.13
N THR A 167 -17.90 2.15 0.11
CA THR A 167 -18.24 0.72 0.08
C THR A 167 -16.95 -0.08 0.00
N THR A 168 -16.91 -1.20 0.74
CA THR A 168 -15.76 -2.12 0.69
C THR A 168 -16.26 -3.51 0.34
N LEU A 169 -15.58 -4.18 -0.58
CA LEU A 169 -15.74 -5.60 -0.87
C LEU A 169 -14.39 -6.27 -0.95
N GLU A 170 -14.39 -7.58 -0.70
CA GLU A 170 -13.20 -8.39 -0.68
C GLU A 170 -13.47 -9.74 -1.33
N TYR A 171 -12.55 -10.23 -2.16
CA TYR A 171 -12.66 -11.53 -2.83
C TYR A 171 -11.29 -12.22 -2.90
N ALA A 172 -11.33 -13.55 -2.96
CA ALA A 172 -10.14 -14.37 -3.09
C ALA A 172 -9.86 -14.72 -4.55
N VAL A 173 -8.58 -14.74 -4.92
CA VAL A 173 -8.07 -15.23 -6.20
C VAL A 173 -7.31 -16.52 -5.90
N PHE A 174 -8.02 -17.64 -5.85
CA PHE A 174 -7.51 -18.93 -5.35
C PHE A 174 -6.32 -19.46 -6.13
N GLU A 175 -6.28 -19.25 -7.45
CA GLU A 175 -5.21 -19.74 -8.31
C GLU A 175 -3.86 -19.06 -8.04
N LYS A 176 -3.87 -17.92 -7.36
CA LYS A 176 -2.69 -17.11 -7.04
C LYS A 176 -2.44 -16.98 -5.54
N ASP A 177 -3.29 -17.57 -4.71
CA ASP A 177 -3.27 -17.41 -3.25
C ASP A 177 -3.27 -15.93 -2.82
N LEU A 178 -4.13 -15.13 -3.48
CA LEU A 178 -4.29 -13.71 -3.22
C LEU A 178 -5.70 -13.38 -2.76
N ASN A 179 -5.80 -12.31 -1.98
CA ASN A 179 -7.05 -11.62 -1.68
C ASN A 179 -6.98 -10.21 -2.27
N VAL A 180 -8.11 -9.72 -2.77
CA VAL A 180 -8.24 -8.35 -3.27
C VAL A 180 -9.34 -7.65 -2.49
N ARG A 181 -8.96 -6.58 -1.79
CA ARG A 181 -9.90 -5.68 -1.13
C ARG A 181 -10.05 -4.41 -1.96
N LEU A 182 -11.27 -4.13 -2.37
CA LEU A 182 -11.65 -2.92 -3.08
C LEU A 182 -12.49 -2.04 -2.17
N SER A 183 -12.04 -0.82 -1.92
CA SER A 183 -12.84 0.23 -1.29
C SER A 183 -13.05 1.37 -2.28
N TYR A 184 -14.30 1.79 -2.49
CA TYR A 184 -14.62 2.84 -3.45
C TYR A 184 -15.78 3.73 -2.99
N GLY A 185 -15.82 4.93 -3.53
CA GLY A 185 -16.85 5.91 -3.22
C GLY A 185 -16.31 7.32 -3.05
N TYR A 186 -17.04 8.17 -2.34
CA TYR A 186 -16.64 9.54 -2.06
C TYR A 186 -15.91 9.62 -0.73
N ASP A 187 -14.63 9.98 -0.77
CA ASP A 187 -13.86 10.32 0.42
C ASP A 187 -13.98 11.81 0.74
N ASN A 188 -14.11 12.11 2.01
CA ASN A 188 -14.20 13.49 2.48
C ASN A 188 -12.99 13.84 3.35
N PRO A 189 -12.00 14.56 2.80
CA PRO A 189 -10.84 14.97 3.57
C PRO A 189 -11.17 15.92 4.73
N ASP A 190 -12.34 16.58 4.67
CA ASP A 190 -12.80 17.54 5.68
C ASP A 190 -13.74 16.89 6.71
N TYR A 191 -13.82 15.54 6.74
CA TYR A 191 -14.64 14.82 7.73
C TYR A 191 -14.36 15.32 9.17
N PRO A 192 -15.37 15.57 10.02
CA PRO A 192 -16.80 15.23 9.86
C PRO A 192 -17.68 16.30 9.19
N ALA A 193 -17.13 17.33 8.56
CA ALA A 193 -17.90 18.34 7.84
C ALA A 193 -18.64 17.71 6.65
N ILE A 194 -19.67 18.42 6.17
CA ILE A 194 -20.43 18.02 4.97
C ILE A 194 -19.48 18.00 3.76
N MET A 195 -19.62 16.97 2.93
CA MET A 195 -18.82 16.78 1.73
C MET A 195 -19.02 17.94 0.73
N LYS A 196 -17.93 18.60 0.36
CA LYS A 196 -17.91 19.69 -0.63
C LYS A 196 -17.19 19.32 -1.91
N ARG A 197 -16.33 18.30 -1.87
CA ARG A 197 -15.58 17.80 -3.01
C ARG A 197 -16.22 16.53 -3.53
N GLU A 198 -16.19 16.35 -4.83
CA GLU A 198 -16.68 15.16 -5.52
C GLU A 198 -15.49 14.31 -6.01
N ASP A 199 -14.53 14.09 -5.12
CA ASP A 199 -13.39 13.22 -5.38
C ASP A 199 -13.82 11.77 -5.11
N PHE A 200 -13.71 10.92 -6.14
CA PHE A 200 -14.04 9.51 -6.05
C PHE A 200 -12.77 8.71 -5.81
N ILE A 201 -12.76 7.97 -4.73
CA ILE A 201 -11.67 7.07 -4.39
C ILE A 201 -11.92 5.70 -5.00
N ILE A 202 -10.86 5.16 -5.61
CA ILE A 202 -10.73 3.73 -5.92
C ILE A 202 -9.45 3.25 -5.23
N ASP A 203 -9.63 2.49 -4.18
CA ASP A 203 -8.57 1.99 -3.29
C ASP A 203 -8.57 0.46 -3.36
N ILE A 204 -7.52 -0.10 -3.95
CA ILE A 204 -7.39 -1.53 -4.23
C ILE A 204 -6.16 -2.05 -3.52
N ASP A 205 -6.34 -2.99 -2.59
CA ASP A 205 -5.29 -3.69 -1.84
C ASP A 205 -5.30 -5.18 -2.22
N ALA A 206 -4.33 -5.60 -3.02
CA ALA A 206 -4.09 -7.01 -3.29
C ALA A 206 -3.04 -7.53 -2.30
N TYR A 207 -3.32 -8.66 -1.64
CA TYR A 207 -2.44 -9.18 -0.62
C TYR A 207 -2.53 -10.70 -0.49
N THR A 208 -1.46 -11.30 0.04
CA THR A 208 -1.44 -12.69 0.49
C THR A 208 -1.13 -12.74 1.98
N THR A 209 -1.59 -13.80 2.63
CA THR A 209 -1.32 -14.12 4.03
C THR A 209 -0.85 -15.56 4.14
N GLY A 210 0.14 -15.80 4.97
CA GLY A 210 0.75 -17.12 5.11
C GLY A 210 2.26 -17.02 5.09
N ILE A 211 2.92 -18.14 4.84
CA ILE A 211 4.39 -18.15 4.77
C ILE A 211 4.79 -17.65 3.38
N ILE A 212 5.55 -16.57 3.35
CA ILE A 212 6.09 -15.98 2.14
C ILE A 212 7.60 -16.20 2.14
N TYR A 213 8.09 -16.92 1.13
CA TYR A 213 9.51 -17.14 0.94
C TYR A 213 10.11 -16.04 0.07
N GLN A 214 11.39 -15.80 0.26
CA GLN A 214 12.14 -14.80 -0.49
C GLN A 214 12.05 -15.00 -2.02
N ASP A 215 12.17 -16.22 -2.49
CA ASP A 215 12.17 -16.56 -3.92
C ASP A 215 10.81 -16.30 -4.61
N ASP A 216 9.73 -16.16 -3.81
CA ASP A 216 8.38 -15.95 -4.32
C ASP A 216 7.98 -14.46 -4.38
N LEU A 217 8.80 -13.57 -3.80
CA LEU A 217 8.47 -12.14 -3.64
C LEU A 217 8.13 -11.44 -4.95
N GLU A 218 8.98 -11.60 -5.96
CA GLU A 218 8.82 -10.94 -7.26
C GLU A 218 7.53 -11.39 -7.94
N GLN A 219 7.27 -12.71 -7.95
CA GLN A 219 6.08 -13.26 -8.56
C GLN A 219 4.81 -12.78 -7.86
N TYR A 220 4.78 -12.76 -6.52
CA TYR A 220 3.64 -12.23 -5.77
C TYR A 220 3.38 -10.75 -6.07
N ILE A 221 4.43 -9.90 -6.14
CA ILE A 221 4.30 -8.47 -6.43
C ILE A 221 3.74 -8.26 -7.85
N ILE A 222 4.20 -9.04 -8.84
CA ILE A 222 3.70 -9.01 -10.22
C ILE A 222 2.23 -9.45 -10.27
N ASP A 223 1.88 -10.55 -9.61
CA ASP A 223 0.52 -11.06 -9.58
C ASP A 223 -0.45 -10.11 -8.89
N MET A 224 -0.03 -9.47 -7.78
CA MET A 224 -0.79 -8.44 -7.10
C MET A 224 -1.03 -7.22 -8.00
N HIS A 225 0.01 -6.75 -8.70
CA HIS A 225 -0.12 -5.65 -9.64
C HIS A 225 -1.15 -5.96 -10.75
N PHE A 226 -1.07 -7.16 -11.32
CA PHE A 226 -2.02 -7.61 -12.33
C PHE A 226 -3.47 -7.61 -11.83
N GLU A 227 -3.72 -8.14 -10.62
CA GLU A 227 -5.07 -8.17 -10.05
C GLU A 227 -5.59 -6.76 -9.69
N VAL A 228 -4.71 -5.88 -9.19
CA VAL A 228 -5.05 -4.46 -8.97
C VAL A 228 -5.43 -3.77 -10.28
N GLN A 229 -4.63 -3.94 -11.33
CA GLN A 229 -4.91 -3.36 -12.64
C GLN A 229 -6.23 -3.88 -13.22
N LYS A 230 -6.44 -5.19 -13.21
CA LYS A 230 -7.69 -5.83 -13.64
C LYS A 230 -8.90 -5.30 -12.88
N CYS A 231 -8.80 -5.15 -11.56
CA CYS A 231 -9.85 -4.57 -10.73
C CYS A 231 -10.15 -3.13 -11.13
N PHE A 232 -9.12 -2.28 -11.28
CA PHE A 232 -9.25 -0.89 -11.71
C PHE A 232 -9.94 -0.78 -13.08
N GLU A 233 -9.49 -1.56 -14.06
CA GLU A 233 -10.04 -1.57 -15.42
C GLU A 233 -11.53 -1.97 -15.45
N THR A 234 -11.99 -2.81 -14.54
CA THR A 234 -13.42 -3.17 -14.46
C THR A 234 -14.29 -2.05 -13.89
N MET A 235 -13.70 -1.08 -13.20
CA MET A 235 -14.41 0.02 -12.56
C MET A 235 -14.56 1.25 -13.45
N ILE A 236 -13.74 1.37 -14.48
CA ILE A 236 -13.67 2.55 -15.33
C ILE A 236 -14.31 2.31 -16.69
N THR A 237 -14.79 3.38 -17.31
CA THR A 237 -15.37 3.36 -18.65
C THR A 237 -14.35 3.65 -19.74
N ASP A 238 -14.73 3.42 -21.01
CA ASP A 238 -13.91 3.82 -22.16
C ASP A 238 -13.70 5.34 -22.23
N ALA A 239 -14.68 6.13 -21.77
CA ALA A 239 -14.53 7.58 -21.67
C ALA A 239 -13.35 7.96 -20.76
N PHE A 240 -13.21 7.28 -19.62
CA PHE A 240 -12.10 7.53 -18.71
C PHE A 240 -10.77 7.01 -19.27
N ARG A 241 -10.76 5.81 -19.87
CA ARG A 241 -9.55 5.28 -20.54
C ARG A 241 -9.03 6.25 -21.59
N ASN A 242 -9.92 6.89 -22.37
CA ASN A 242 -9.51 7.89 -23.35
C ASN A 242 -8.93 9.14 -22.67
N ALA A 243 -9.54 9.63 -21.59
CA ALA A 243 -9.02 10.76 -20.82
C ALA A 243 -7.67 10.49 -20.14
N LEU A 244 -7.35 9.22 -19.84
CA LEU A 244 -6.04 8.80 -19.31
C LEU A 244 -4.95 8.71 -20.38
N LYS A 245 -5.33 8.64 -21.65
CA LYS A 245 -4.40 8.58 -22.81
C LYS A 245 -4.01 9.96 -23.34
N GLU A 246 -4.77 11.01 -23.02
CA GLU A 246 -4.53 12.42 -23.37
C GLU A 246 -3.51 13.08 -22.41
#